data_8479b69234ad329818eeb483787b6edb
#
_entry.id   8479b69234ad329818eeb483787b6edb
#
_cell.length_a   1.000
_cell.length_b   1.000
_cell.length_c   1.000
_cell.angle_alpha   90.00
_cell.angle_beta   90.00
_cell.angle_gamma   90.00
#
_symmetry.space_group_name_H-M   'P 1'
#
loop_
_entity.id
_entity.type
_entity.pdbx_description
1 polymer ?
#
loop_
_entity_poly.entity_id
_entity_poly.type
_entity_poly.pdbx_seq_one_letter_code
_entity_poly.pdbx_strand_id
1 'polypeptide(L)'
;MTNRTKFFGMTHEQRDAFFARDDVKTFVGSVRTACQTRAISGGKLTVPETMLEIIRDNIGEYSKLAKYVTVRRVNGTTRQNIMGTMPEGIWMEATGALNELDMSLNQITVDGYMVGGFIPVHNTLLDDSDLNLGAEIMIALAAAVGKGIDYAILFGTGHKMPVGIMTRLAQTEKPSNWDDNAPEWTDLHTNNIKKLDLSSATGTAFFAALIEVLGVANPKHSDGRAFWVMNRKTHIKLMTKALEFNAAAALVAGMNNTMPVIGGEIVEFEDDKLADNEIIGGYGSVYLLAERGGAEITSSEHVRFIENQTVYKGFARYDGTPVFGEAFVAVNFANTNVTTSREFPIDYANTELGVLGVTAAAGSASGATVLTVTGAETSGTTLKYAIGDRTVKCGDKVTGYSALVSGTTQITAAAGKTITVVELDGSNRVIKAGKTAAVPRT
;
A
#
# COMPACT_ATOMS: atom_id res chain seq x y z
N MET A 1 -17.27 -27.70 -8.21
CA MET A 1 -17.36 -26.64 -9.24
C MET A 1 -16.76 -25.39 -8.65
N THR A 2 -15.55 -25.05 -9.04
CA THR A 2 -14.78 -23.91 -8.56
C THR A 2 -15.52 -22.61 -8.89
N ASN A 3 -15.82 -21.83 -7.85
CA ASN A 3 -16.31 -20.46 -8.00
C ASN A 3 -15.25 -19.65 -8.79
N ARG A 4 -15.43 -19.59 -10.11
CA ARG A 4 -14.69 -18.64 -10.93
C ARG A 4 -15.11 -17.25 -10.47
N THR A 5 -14.14 -16.50 -10.05
CA THR A 5 -14.21 -15.10 -9.60
C THR A 5 -15.25 -14.33 -10.45
N LYS A 6 -16.22 -13.74 -9.77
CA LYS A 6 -17.18 -12.85 -10.41
C LYS A 6 -16.38 -11.71 -11.04
N PHE A 7 -16.58 -11.46 -12.32
CA PHE A 7 -15.97 -10.32 -13.00
C PHE A 7 -16.60 -9.04 -12.42
N PHE A 8 -15.84 -8.24 -11.68
CA PHE A 8 -16.28 -7.03 -11.00
C PHE A 8 -17.61 -7.20 -10.22
N GLY A 9 -17.81 -8.29 -9.48
CA GLY A 9 -19.07 -8.55 -8.77
C GLY A 9 -20.28 -8.85 -9.64
N MET A 10 -20.17 -8.72 -10.96
CA MET A 10 -21.25 -8.88 -11.92
C MET A 10 -21.74 -10.33 -12.02
N THR A 11 -23.04 -10.50 -12.19
CA THR A 11 -23.61 -11.80 -12.61
C THR A 11 -23.20 -12.14 -14.03
N HIS A 12 -23.33 -13.40 -14.45
CA HIS A 12 -23.02 -13.82 -15.82
C HIS A 12 -23.80 -13.00 -16.87
N GLU A 13 -25.08 -12.73 -16.62
CA GLU A 13 -25.94 -11.91 -17.50
C GLU A 13 -25.46 -10.46 -17.59
N GLN A 14 -25.10 -9.86 -16.48
CA GLN A 14 -24.56 -8.49 -16.44
C GLN A 14 -23.21 -8.40 -17.16
N ARG A 15 -22.35 -9.38 -17.00
CA ARG A 15 -21.08 -9.47 -17.70
C ARG A 15 -21.29 -9.59 -19.20
N ASP A 16 -22.18 -10.50 -19.64
CA ASP A 16 -22.43 -10.74 -21.05
C ASP A 16 -23.10 -9.52 -21.70
N ALA A 17 -24.02 -8.85 -20.99
CA ALA A 17 -24.61 -7.57 -21.41
C ALA A 17 -23.55 -6.46 -21.51
N PHE A 18 -22.57 -6.42 -20.60
CA PHE A 18 -21.47 -5.46 -20.62
C PHE A 18 -20.56 -5.67 -21.83
N PHE A 19 -20.13 -6.91 -22.10
CA PHE A 19 -19.30 -7.23 -23.28
C PHE A 19 -20.10 -7.14 -24.59
N ALA A 20 -21.42 -7.11 -24.53
CA ALA A 20 -22.31 -6.89 -25.71
C ALA A 20 -22.40 -5.41 -26.11
N ARG A 21 -21.95 -4.47 -25.30
CA ARG A 21 -21.96 -3.02 -25.62
C ARG A 21 -21.01 -2.71 -26.78
N ASP A 22 -21.42 -1.81 -27.66
CA ASP A 22 -20.67 -1.52 -28.88
C ASP A 22 -19.33 -0.82 -28.61
N ASP A 23 -19.24 0.03 -27.57
CA ASP A 23 -18.00 0.68 -27.13
C ASP A 23 -16.98 -0.33 -26.58
N VAL A 24 -17.44 -1.29 -25.77
CA VAL A 24 -16.61 -2.37 -25.20
C VAL A 24 -16.20 -3.35 -26.29
N LYS A 25 -17.11 -3.75 -27.19
CA LYS A 25 -16.80 -4.59 -28.37
C LYS A 25 -15.76 -3.93 -29.27
N THR A 26 -15.92 -2.63 -29.52
CA THR A 26 -15.00 -1.87 -30.35
C THR A 26 -13.62 -1.82 -29.71
N PHE A 27 -13.53 -1.61 -28.40
CA PHE A 27 -12.27 -1.61 -27.67
C PHE A 27 -11.62 -3.02 -27.69
N VAL A 28 -12.35 -4.06 -27.31
CA VAL A 28 -11.85 -5.44 -27.33
C VAL A 28 -11.49 -5.87 -28.77
N GLY A 29 -12.28 -5.47 -29.75
CA GLY A 29 -12.01 -5.66 -31.17
C GLY A 29 -10.74 -4.91 -31.64
N SER A 30 -10.54 -3.69 -31.18
CA SER A 30 -9.36 -2.89 -31.47
C SER A 30 -8.09 -3.48 -30.83
N VAL A 31 -8.18 -3.96 -29.60
CA VAL A 31 -7.11 -4.72 -28.94
C VAL A 31 -6.79 -5.98 -29.75
N ARG A 32 -7.79 -6.73 -30.16
CA ARG A 32 -7.63 -7.95 -30.96
C ARG A 32 -7.04 -7.66 -32.35
N THR A 33 -7.51 -6.61 -33.02
CA THR A 33 -7.00 -6.21 -34.35
C THR A 33 -5.58 -5.67 -34.24
N ALA A 34 -5.25 -4.91 -33.21
CA ALA A 34 -3.90 -4.44 -32.93
C ALA A 34 -2.94 -5.62 -32.72
N CYS A 35 -3.38 -6.66 -32.02
CA CYS A 35 -2.62 -7.89 -31.83
C CYS A 35 -2.44 -8.69 -33.14
N GLN A 36 -3.46 -8.76 -34.01
CA GLN A 36 -3.44 -9.54 -35.24
C GLN A 36 -2.71 -8.84 -36.41
N THR A 37 -2.83 -7.53 -36.55
CA THR A 37 -2.34 -6.79 -37.72
C THR A 37 -0.96 -6.17 -37.51
N ARG A 38 -0.40 -6.19 -36.30
CA ARG A 38 0.88 -5.52 -35.94
C ARG A 38 0.92 -4.03 -36.35
N ALA A 39 -0.21 -3.43 -36.62
CA ALA A 39 -0.31 -2.04 -37.02
C ALA A 39 -1.53 -1.40 -36.35
N ILE A 40 -1.29 -0.54 -35.39
CA ILE A 40 -2.27 0.46 -34.99
C ILE A 40 -2.09 1.64 -35.91
N SER A 41 -2.98 1.77 -36.87
CA SER A 41 -3.11 2.95 -37.71
C SER A 41 -3.66 4.10 -36.85
N GLY A 42 -2.76 4.93 -36.29
CA GLY A 42 -3.07 6.31 -35.89
C GLY A 42 -4.06 6.57 -34.74
N GLY A 43 -4.52 5.58 -34.02
CA GLY A 43 -5.47 5.79 -32.91
C GLY A 43 -4.87 5.39 -31.56
N LYS A 44 -4.92 6.26 -30.57
CA LYS A 44 -4.73 5.86 -29.17
C LYS A 44 -5.74 4.77 -28.88
N LEU A 45 -5.29 3.62 -28.38
CA LEU A 45 -6.18 2.60 -27.81
C LEU A 45 -6.76 3.18 -26.52
N THR A 46 -7.78 4.00 -26.66
CA THR A 46 -8.42 4.67 -25.53
C THR A 46 -9.38 3.67 -24.92
N VAL A 47 -9.15 3.29 -23.69
CA VAL A 47 -10.12 2.48 -22.92
C VAL A 47 -11.44 3.25 -22.88
N PRO A 48 -12.57 2.66 -23.26
CA PRO A 48 -13.86 3.33 -23.21
C PRO A 48 -14.12 3.91 -21.81
N GLU A 49 -14.71 5.10 -21.75
CA GLU A 49 -15.00 5.80 -20.49
C GLU A 49 -15.85 4.93 -19.56
N THR A 50 -16.73 4.12 -20.12
CA THR A 50 -17.54 3.13 -19.40
C THR A 50 -16.72 2.02 -18.74
N MET A 51 -15.59 1.61 -19.33
CA MET A 51 -14.65 0.67 -18.69
C MET A 51 -13.86 1.35 -17.60
N LEU A 52 -13.47 2.61 -17.77
CA LEU A 52 -12.81 3.41 -16.74
C LEU A 52 -13.73 3.65 -15.54
N GLU A 53 -15.01 3.91 -15.79
CA GLU A 53 -16.02 4.03 -14.74
C GLU A 53 -16.17 2.72 -13.95
N ILE A 54 -16.23 1.58 -14.63
CA ILE A 54 -16.30 0.27 -13.98
C ILE A 54 -15.04 -0.02 -13.17
N ILE A 55 -13.84 0.26 -13.69
CA ILE A 55 -12.60 0.08 -12.95
C ILE A 55 -12.62 0.98 -11.70
N ARG A 56 -13.03 2.23 -11.85
CA ARG A 56 -13.11 3.21 -10.77
C ARG A 56 -14.13 2.81 -9.70
N ASP A 57 -15.32 2.38 -10.13
CA ASP A 57 -16.37 1.97 -9.20
C ASP A 57 -16.03 0.63 -8.51
N ASN A 58 -15.21 -0.20 -9.14
CA ASN A 58 -14.78 -1.48 -8.60
C ASN A 58 -13.42 -1.47 -7.90
N ILE A 59 -12.67 -0.35 -7.87
CA ILE A 59 -11.52 -0.21 -6.96
C ILE A 59 -11.95 -0.48 -5.52
N GLY A 60 -13.16 -0.07 -5.14
CA GLY A 60 -13.78 -0.42 -3.87
C GLY A 60 -13.99 -1.91 -3.61
N GLU A 61 -14.08 -2.75 -4.65
CA GLU A 61 -14.12 -4.22 -4.50
C GLU A 61 -12.73 -4.81 -4.23
N TYR A 62 -11.66 -4.18 -4.75
CA TYR A 62 -10.29 -4.63 -4.55
C TYR A 62 -9.61 -3.95 -3.36
N SER A 63 -10.04 -2.73 -3.00
CA SER A 63 -9.67 -2.07 -1.77
C SER A 63 -10.66 -2.46 -0.67
N LYS A 64 -10.17 -3.14 0.35
CA LYS A 64 -10.97 -3.56 1.50
C LYS A 64 -11.35 -2.39 2.40
N LEU A 65 -10.54 -1.33 2.42
CA LEU A 65 -10.71 -0.17 3.32
C LEU A 65 -11.40 1.03 2.68
N ALA A 66 -11.36 1.17 1.36
CA ALA A 66 -11.96 2.32 0.68
C ALA A 66 -13.46 2.50 0.97
N LYS A 67 -14.18 1.41 1.26
CA LYS A 67 -15.62 1.47 1.62
C LYS A 67 -15.90 2.04 3.02
N TYR A 68 -14.89 2.07 3.91
CA TYR A 68 -15.03 2.59 5.28
C TYR A 68 -14.58 4.04 5.42
N VAL A 69 -13.69 4.49 4.52
CA VAL A 69 -13.13 5.84 4.55
C VAL A 69 -13.95 6.80 3.70
N THR A 70 -13.84 8.10 3.99
CA THR A 70 -14.52 9.13 3.19
C THR A 70 -13.70 9.43 1.95
N VAL A 71 -14.16 8.94 0.79
CA VAL A 71 -13.55 9.22 -0.51
C VAL A 71 -14.13 10.49 -1.10
N ARG A 72 -13.28 11.47 -1.43
CA ARG A 72 -13.68 12.71 -2.12
C ARG A 72 -12.96 12.87 -3.45
N ARG A 73 -13.72 13.13 -4.50
CA ARG A 73 -13.19 13.43 -5.85
C ARG A 73 -12.85 14.91 -5.92
N VAL A 74 -11.59 15.20 -6.32
CA VAL A 74 -11.07 16.56 -6.41
C VAL A 74 -10.44 16.80 -7.78
N ASN A 75 -10.76 17.94 -8.39
CA ASN A 75 -10.18 18.39 -9.63
C ASN A 75 -9.16 19.50 -9.35
N GLY A 76 -7.88 19.21 -9.54
CA GLY A 76 -6.78 20.17 -9.32
C GLY A 76 -6.09 20.02 -7.95
N THR A 77 -5.15 20.92 -7.63
CA THR A 77 -4.62 21.04 -6.27
C THR A 77 -5.72 21.63 -5.39
N THR A 78 -6.25 20.84 -4.51
CA THR A 78 -7.39 21.28 -3.73
C THR A 78 -6.97 21.39 -2.26
N ARG A 79 -7.10 22.59 -1.75
CA ARG A 79 -7.18 22.83 -0.33
C ARG A 79 -8.59 22.44 0.09
N GLN A 80 -8.72 21.42 0.91
CA GLN A 80 -9.99 21.04 1.44
C GLN A 80 -10.18 21.68 2.82
N ASN A 81 -11.18 22.54 2.91
CA ASN A 81 -11.61 23.04 4.21
C ASN A 81 -12.33 21.90 4.93
N ILE A 82 -11.86 21.58 6.10
CA ILE A 82 -12.49 20.63 7.01
C ILE A 82 -13.11 21.46 8.12
N MET A 83 -14.38 21.27 8.35
CA MET A 83 -15.03 21.86 9.52
C MET A 83 -14.38 21.25 10.77
N GLY A 84 -13.82 22.08 11.60
CA GLY A 84 -13.33 21.70 12.92
C GLY A 84 -14.47 21.22 13.81
N THR A 85 -14.24 21.19 15.09
CA THR A 85 -15.26 20.82 16.05
C THR A 85 -16.46 21.77 15.92
N MET A 86 -17.64 21.21 15.59
CA MET A 86 -18.86 22.01 15.63
C MET A 86 -19.14 22.46 17.09
N PRO A 87 -19.28 23.75 17.35
CA PRO A 87 -19.67 24.20 18.66
C PRO A 87 -21.10 23.73 19.01
N GLU A 88 -21.33 23.43 20.26
CA GLU A 88 -22.70 23.11 20.73
C GLU A 88 -23.58 24.34 20.67
N GLY A 89 -24.85 24.16 20.27
CA GLY A 89 -25.83 25.23 20.28
C GLY A 89 -26.09 25.71 21.73
N ILE A 90 -26.08 27.01 21.94
CA ILE A 90 -26.30 27.62 23.24
C ILE A 90 -27.81 27.79 23.46
N TRP A 91 -28.32 27.22 24.53
CA TRP A 91 -29.72 27.42 24.95
C TRP A 91 -29.90 28.83 25.51
N MET A 92 -30.93 29.55 25.09
CA MET A 92 -31.25 30.89 25.53
C MET A 92 -32.75 31.07 25.66
N GLU A 93 -33.17 32.15 26.34
CA GLU A 93 -34.56 32.52 26.44
C GLU A 93 -35.12 32.93 25.07
N ALA A 94 -36.42 32.69 24.82
CA ALA A 94 -37.07 32.94 23.53
C ALA A 94 -36.96 34.40 23.04
N THR A 95 -36.69 35.34 23.95
CA THR A 95 -36.50 36.78 23.66
C THR A 95 -35.04 37.23 23.80
N GLY A 96 -34.11 36.31 24.09
CA GLY A 96 -32.69 36.61 24.26
C GLY A 96 -31.98 36.86 22.92
N ALA A 97 -30.88 37.60 22.96
CA ALA A 97 -30.01 37.80 21.82
C ALA A 97 -29.25 36.51 21.52
N LEU A 98 -29.08 36.17 20.22
CA LEU A 98 -28.29 35.02 19.76
C LEU A 98 -26.81 35.23 20.11
N ASN A 99 -26.19 34.17 20.68
CA ASN A 99 -24.76 34.17 20.89
C ASN A 99 -24.02 33.79 19.58
N GLU A 100 -22.88 34.41 19.36
CA GLU A 100 -21.97 34.04 18.26
C GLU A 100 -21.33 32.68 18.57
N LEU A 101 -21.41 31.76 17.63
CA LEU A 101 -20.76 30.46 17.72
C LEU A 101 -19.45 30.53 16.92
N ASP A 102 -18.35 30.37 17.63
CA ASP A 102 -17.03 30.30 16.98
C ASP A 102 -16.82 28.94 16.32
N MET A 103 -16.57 28.97 15.02
CA MET A 103 -16.33 27.75 14.21
C MET A 103 -14.97 27.84 13.56
N SER A 104 -14.04 26.97 13.95
CA SER A 104 -12.75 26.87 13.29
C SER A 104 -12.88 26.11 11.96
N LEU A 105 -12.39 26.73 10.86
CA LEU A 105 -12.23 26.09 9.57
C LEU A 105 -10.80 25.63 9.44
N ASN A 106 -10.59 24.31 9.46
CA ASN A 106 -9.29 23.70 9.29
C ASN A 106 -9.06 23.36 7.83
N GLN A 107 -7.83 23.49 7.36
CA GLN A 107 -7.48 23.24 5.97
C GLN A 107 -6.48 22.08 5.87
N ILE A 108 -6.77 21.10 4.99
CA ILE A 108 -5.82 20.06 4.63
C ILE A 108 -5.48 20.23 3.16
N THR A 109 -4.19 20.30 2.86
CA THR A 109 -3.67 20.30 1.49
C THR A 109 -3.52 18.85 1.03
N VAL A 110 -4.08 18.54 -0.15
CA VAL A 110 -4.05 17.21 -0.74
C VAL A 110 -3.42 17.32 -2.13
N ASP A 111 -2.28 16.65 -2.33
CA ASP A 111 -1.47 16.77 -3.54
C ASP A 111 -1.65 15.61 -4.51
N GLY A 112 -2.33 14.60 -4.35
CA GLY A 112 -2.59 13.49 -5.30
C GLY A 112 -1.34 12.82 -5.83
N TYR A 113 -0.79 11.88 -5.10
CA TYR A 113 0.31 11.02 -5.53
C TYR A 113 -0.18 9.88 -6.40
N MET A 114 0.70 9.40 -7.30
CA MET A 114 0.37 8.35 -8.25
C MET A 114 0.62 6.98 -7.65
N VAL A 115 -0.41 6.12 -7.67
CA VAL A 115 -0.34 4.70 -7.36
C VAL A 115 -0.68 3.90 -8.61
N GLY A 116 0.12 2.90 -8.95
CA GLY A 116 -0.11 2.08 -10.14
C GLY A 116 1.15 1.38 -10.61
N GLY A 117 1.09 0.87 -11.82
CA GLY A 117 2.20 0.17 -12.43
C GLY A 117 1.93 -0.16 -13.89
N PHE A 118 2.81 -0.94 -14.48
CA PHE A 118 2.66 -1.43 -15.84
C PHE A 118 2.90 -2.95 -15.90
N ILE A 119 2.21 -3.59 -16.83
CA ILE A 119 2.31 -5.03 -17.09
C ILE A 119 2.76 -5.19 -18.55
N PRO A 120 3.98 -5.71 -18.80
CA PRO A 120 4.41 -6.10 -20.14
C PRO A 120 3.82 -7.46 -20.49
N VAL A 121 3.24 -7.60 -21.68
CA VAL A 121 2.64 -8.84 -22.19
C VAL A 121 3.29 -9.19 -23.52
N HIS A 122 3.75 -10.43 -23.69
CA HIS A 122 4.29 -10.90 -24.96
C HIS A 122 3.19 -10.97 -26.02
N ASN A 123 3.46 -10.44 -27.21
CA ASN A 123 2.48 -10.41 -28.30
C ASN A 123 2.04 -11.81 -28.73
N THR A 124 2.92 -12.81 -28.64
CA THR A 124 2.55 -14.22 -28.89
C THR A 124 1.49 -14.74 -27.93
N LEU A 125 1.49 -14.31 -26.66
CA LEU A 125 0.44 -14.67 -25.70
C LEU A 125 -0.89 -13.96 -26.03
N LEU A 126 -0.82 -12.75 -26.59
CA LEU A 126 -2.00 -12.03 -27.06
C LEU A 126 -2.60 -12.67 -28.30
N ASP A 127 -1.77 -13.20 -29.19
CA ASP A 127 -2.18 -13.89 -30.41
C ASP A 127 -2.83 -15.27 -30.12
N ASP A 128 -2.33 -15.98 -29.10
CA ASP A 128 -2.78 -17.32 -28.73
C ASP A 128 -3.93 -17.31 -27.73
N SER A 129 -4.25 -16.16 -27.11
CA SER A 129 -5.22 -16.10 -26.03
C SER A 129 -6.64 -15.78 -26.49
N ASP A 130 -7.57 -16.45 -25.81
CA ASP A 130 -8.99 -16.18 -25.90
C ASP A 130 -9.37 -14.79 -25.38
N LEU A 131 -10.56 -14.34 -25.69
CA LEU A 131 -11.17 -13.02 -25.48
C LEU A 131 -10.98 -12.31 -24.12
N ASN A 132 -10.41 -12.97 -23.11
CA ASN A 132 -10.42 -12.52 -21.71
C ASN A 132 -9.12 -11.84 -21.23
N LEU A 133 -8.02 -11.83 -22.00
CA LEU A 133 -6.73 -11.34 -21.52
C LEU A 133 -6.74 -9.84 -21.16
N GLY A 134 -7.43 -9.02 -21.95
CA GLY A 134 -7.57 -7.58 -21.64
C GLY A 134 -8.34 -7.34 -20.34
N ALA A 135 -9.36 -8.15 -20.08
CA ALA A 135 -10.11 -8.09 -18.83
C ALA A 135 -9.27 -8.54 -17.62
N GLU A 136 -8.47 -9.59 -17.76
CA GLU A 136 -7.58 -10.07 -16.70
C GLU A 136 -6.50 -9.04 -16.37
N ILE A 137 -5.93 -8.37 -17.37
CA ILE A 137 -4.97 -7.27 -17.15
C ILE A 137 -5.60 -6.11 -16.39
N MET A 138 -6.83 -5.71 -16.75
CA MET A 138 -7.56 -4.64 -16.05
C MET A 138 -7.84 -5.02 -14.59
N ILE A 139 -8.28 -6.26 -14.34
CA ILE A 139 -8.50 -6.78 -12.98
C ILE A 139 -7.19 -6.76 -12.18
N ALA A 140 -6.09 -7.24 -12.77
CA ALA A 140 -4.79 -7.26 -12.10
C ALA A 140 -4.30 -5.84 -11.75
N LEU A 141 -4.48 -4.88 -12.65
CA LEU A 141 -4.12 -3.48 -12.41
C LEU A 141 -5.01 -2.83 -11.33
N ALA A 142 -6.32 -3.06 -11.38
CA ALA A 142 -7.26 -2.57 -10.38
C ALA A 142 -6.96 -3.17 -8.99
N ALA A 143 -6.66 -4.47 -8.92
CA ALA A 143 -6.28 -5.14 -7.68
C ALA A 143 -4.96 -4.61 -7.11
N ALA A 144 -3.97 -4.32 -7.97
CA ALA A 144 -2.70 -3.74 -7.55
C ALA A 144 -2.89 -2.33 -6.95
N VAL A 145 -3.71 -1.50 -7.60
CA VAL A 145 -4.07 -0.16 -7.10
C VAL A 145 -4.83 -0.26 -5.78
N GLY A 146 -5.86 -1.12 -5.70
CA GLY A 146 -6.67 -1.31 -4.49
C GLY A 146 -5.83 -1.75 -3.29
N LYS A 147 -4.93 -2.74 -3.48
CA LYS A 147 -3.99 -3.16 -2.44
C LYS A 147 -3.03 -2.04 -2.03
N GLY A 148 -2.53 -1.25 -2.98
CA GLY A 148 -1.67 -0.10 -2.69
C GLY A 148 -2.36 0.94 -1.81
N ILE A 149 -3.64 1.23 -2.08
CA ILE A 149 -4.47 2.16 -1.30
C ILE A 149 -4.69 1.62 0.12
N ASP A 150 -5.05 0.35 0.28
CA ASP A 150 -5.27 -0.26 1.59
C ASP A 150 -4.05 -0.14 2.50
N TYR A 151 -2.86 -0.42 1.95
CA TYR A 151 -1.62 -0.28 2.72
C TYR A 151 -1.28 1.17 3.03
N ALA A 152 -1.54 2.09 2.11
CA ALA A 152 -1.32 3.50 2.34
C ALA A 152 -2.27 4.06 3.41
N ILE A 153 -3.54 3.62 3.47
CA ILE A 153 -4.48 3.99 4.53
C ILE A 153 -3.99 3.54 5.91
N LEU A 154 -3.38 2.35 6.02
CA LEU A 154 -2.88 1.84 7.30
C LEU A 154 -1.50 2.38 7.68
N PHE A 155 -0.53 2.32 6.79
CA PHE A 155 0.89 2.53 7.09
C PHE A 155 1.57 3.59 6.23
N GLY A 156 0.84 4.31 5.37
CA GLY A 156 1.43 5.29 4.47
C GLY A 156 2.24 6.35 5.21
N THR A 157 3.39 6.70 4.67
CA THR A 157 4.37 7.57 5.35
C THR A 157 4.04 9.06 5.22
N GLY A 158 3.11 9.45 4.34
CA GLY A 158 2.85 10.85 3.99
C GLY A 158 3.87 11.45 3.02
N HIS A 159 4.85 10.66 2.58
CA HIS A 159 5.82 11.09 1.58
C HIS A 159 5.58 10.33 0.27
N LYS A 160 5.15 11.02 -0.77
CA LYS A 160 4.73 10.44 -2.06
C LYS A 160 3.56 9.43 -1.94
N MET A 161 2.84 9.44 -0.84
CA MET A 161 1.69 8.59 -0.55
C MET A 161 0.86 9.19 0.58
N PRO A 162 -0.40 8.74 0.78
CA PRO A 162 -1.23 9.16 1.91
C PRO A 162 -0.56 8.99 3.27
N VAL A 163 -1.00 9.75 4.27
CA VAL A 163 -0.63 9.53 5.67
C VAL A 163 -1.48 8.39 6.23
N GLY A 164 -0.84 7.32 6.68
CA GLY A 164 -1.51 6.16 7.25
C GLY A 164 -2.02 6.38 8.68
N ILE A 165 -3.01 5.59 9.07
CA ILE A 165 -3.56 5.59 10.43
C ILE A 165 -2.44 5.31 11.46
N MET A 166 -1.65 4.26 11.24
CA MET A 166 -0.56 3.88 12.14
C MET A 166 0.54 4.93 12.20
N THR A 167 0.86 5.54 11.07
CA THR A 167 1.84 6.63 10.99
C THR A 167 1.39 7.81 11.84
N ARG A 168 0.10 8.20 11.75
CA ARG A 168 -0.45 9.29 12.57
C ARG A 168 -0.49 8.93 14.06
N LEU A 169 -0.86 7.71 14.42
CA LEU A 169 -0.89 7.25 15.81
C LEU A 169 0.52 7.17 16.43
N ALA A 170 1.52 6.82 15.64
CA ALA A 170 2.90 6.67 16.11
C ALA A 170 3.68 8.00 16.22
N GLN A 171 3.14 9.10 15.71
CA GLN A 171 3.77 10.42 15.81
C GLN A 171 3.79 10.91 17.25
N THR A 172 4.97 11.21 17.78
CA THR A 172 5.19 11.75 19.12
C THR A 172 5.36 13.28 19.14
N GLU A 173 5.68 13.85 17.96
CA GLU A 173 5.90 15.29 17.80
C GLU A 173 5.07 15.83 16.65
N LYS A 174 4.65 17.10 16.77
CA LYS A 174 3.93 17.81 15.72
C LYS A 174 4.80 17.86 14.45
N PRO A 175 4.35 17.31 13.31
CA PRO A 175 5.10 17.40 12.05
C PRO A 175 5.29 18.88 11.64
N SER A 176 6.43 19.19 11.03
CA SER A 176 6.74 20.55 10.60
C SER A 176 5.81 21.09 9.50
N ASN A 177 5.18 20.19 8.77
CA ASN A 177 4.19 20.48 7.71
C ASN A 177 2.74 20.48 8.19
N TRP A 178 2.50 20.36 9.52
CA TRP A 178 1.15 20.46 10.06
C TRP A 178 0.66 21.90 9.98
N ASP A 179 -0.39 22.13 9.21
CA ASP A 179 -0.94 23.45 8.96
C ASP A 179 -1.45 24.11 10.27
N ASP A 180 -1.24 25.42 10.42
CA ASP A 180 -1.70 26.16 11.60
C ASP A 180 -3.24 26.23 11.69
N ASN A 181 -3.92 26.04 10.56
CA ASN A 181 -5.39 25.91 10.49
C ASN A 181 -5.88 24.46 10.60
N ALA A 182 -4.98 23.48 10.75
CA ALA A 182 -5.36 22.10 10.98
C ALA A 182 -5.91 21.90 12.41
N PRO A 183 -6.61 20.78 12.69
CA PRO A 183 -7.02 20.45 14.05
C PRO A 183 -5.83 20.47 15.01
N GLU A 184 -6.08 20.83 16.28
CA GLU A 184 -5.04 20.81 17.31
C GLU A 184 -4.33 19.45 17.32
N TRP A 185 -3.01 19.49 17.22
CA TRP A 185 -2.22 18.27 17.22
C TRP A 185 -2.13 17.68 18.62
N THR A 186 -2.40 16.39 18.74
CA THR A 186 -2.32 15.64 20.00
C THR A 186 -1.41 14.44 19.84
N ASP A 187 -0.61 14.15 20.86
CA ASP A 187 0.15 12.91 20.95
C ASP A 187 -0.80 11.74 21.25
N LEU A 188 -0.92 10.81 20.30
CA LEU A 188 -1.78 9.63 20.41
C LEU A 188 -0.97 8.34 20.65
N HIS A 189 0.36 8.43 20.61
CA HIS A 189 1.23 7.27 20.72
C HIS A 189 1.02 6.46 22.00
N THR A 190 0.84 7.14 23.14
CA THR A 190 0.67 6.49 24.42
C THR A 190 -0.77 6.01 24.67
N ASN A 191 -1.75 6.77 24.19
CA ASN A 191 -3.16 6.49 24.48
C ASN A 191 -3.82 5.56 23.50
N ASN A 192 -3.52 5.67 22.21
CA ASN A 192 -4.20 4.97 21.13
C ASN A 192 -3.41 3.77 20.58
N ILE A 193 -2.15 3.60 20.97
CA ILE A 193 -1.36 2.38 20.68
C ILE A 193 -1.18 1.62 21.99
N LYS A 194 -1.75 0.43 22.06
CA LYS A 194 -1.77 -0.37 23.30
C LYS A 194 -1.13 -1.75 23.10
N LYS A 195 -0.48 -2.16 24.15
CA LYS A 195 0.13 -3.50 24.27
C LYS A 195 -0.47 -4.17 25.48
N LEU A 196 -1.11 -5.31 25.25
CA LEU A 196 -1.76 -6.11 26.28
C LEU A 196 -1.13 -7.50 26.35
N ASP A 197 -1.06 -8.08 27.53
CA ASP A 197 -0.74 -9.49 27.71
C ASP A 197 -2.03 -10.26 28.01
N LEU A 198 -2.66 -10.78 26.98
CA LEU A 198 -3.87 -11.59 27.06
C LEU A 198 -3.63 -13.04 26.67
N SER A 199 -2.38 -13.49 26.64
CA SER A 199 -1.98 -14.83 26.23
C SER A 199 -2.65 -15.94 27.08
N SER A 200 -2.77 -15.71 28.38
CA SER A 200 -3.39 -16.62 29.35
C SER A 200 -4.81 -16.24 29.77
N ALA A 201 -5.38 -15.16 29.22
CA ALA A 201 -6.72 -14.70 29.61
C ALA A 201 -7.81 -15.66 29.14
N THR A 202 -8.82 -15.90 29.99
CA THR A 202 -10.06 -16.61 29.63
C THR A 202 -10.88 -15.76 28.66
N GLY A 203 -11.85 -16.37 27.97
CA GLY A 203 -12.68 -15.67 26.99
C GLY A 203 -13.33 -14.41 27.53
N THR A 204 -13.88 -14.44 28.75
CA THR A 204 -14.50 -13.27 29.41
C THR A 204 -13.48 -12.17 29.73
N ALA A 205 -12.34 -12.52 30.36
CA ALA A 205 -11.30 -11.58 30.71
C ALA A 205 -10.62 -11.01 29.46
N PHE A 206 -10.44 -11.84 28.43
CA PHE A 206 -9.91 -11.42 27.14
C PHE A 206 -10.76 -10.32 26.50
N PHE A 207 -12.08 -10.56 26.37
CA PHE A 207 -12.96 -9.58 25.75
C PHE A 207 -13.16 -8.34 26.62
N ALA A 208 -13.19 -8.44 27.95
CA ALA A 208 -13.30 -7.28 28.83
C ALA A 208 -12.12 -6.32 28.60
N ALA A 209 -10.89 -6.82 28.65
CA ALA A 209 -9.70 -6.01 28.43
C ALA A 209 -9.59 -5.49 27.00
N LEU A 210 -9.98 -6.30 26.00
CA LEU A 210 -9.95 -5.87 24.60
C LEU A 210 -10.94 -4.75 24.33
N ILE A 211 -12.17 -4.85 24.85
CA ILE A 211 -13.21 -3.83 24.69
C ILE A 211 -12.80 -2.51 25.32
N GLU A 212 -12.20 -2.55 26.52
CA GLU A 212 -11.71 -1.35 27.20
C GLU A 212 -10.70 -0.58 26.32
N VAL A 213 -9.77 -1.31 25.69
CA VAL A 213 -8.77 -0.68 24.81
C VAL A 213 -9.36 -0.23 23.47
N LEU A 214 -10.21 -1.03 22.83
CA LEU A 214 -10.88 -0.63 21.59
C LEU A 214 -11.82 0.56 21.79
N GLY A 215 -12.36 0.72 23.00
CA GLY A 215 -13.19 1.86 23.40
C GLY A 215 -12.42 3.19 23.56
N VAL A 216 -11.10 3.19 23.47
CA VAL A 216 -10.27 4.42 23.46
C VAL A 216 -10.51 5.24 22.19
N ALA A 217 -10.92 4.60 21.08
CA ALA A 217 -11.34 5.33 19.89
C ALA A 217 -12.47 6.31 20.24
N ASN A 218 -12.22 7.62 20.01
CA ASN A 218 -13.08 8.68 20.55
C ASN A 218 -14.53 8.59 20.02
N PRO A 219 -15.53 8.36 20.88
CA PRO A 219 -16.93 8.16 20.48
C PRO A 219 -17.56 9.39 19.83
N LYS A 220 -16.97 10.57 19.96
CA LYS A 220 -17.40 11.80 19.28
C LYS A 220 -17.47 11.63 17.76
N HIS A 221 -16.64 10.74 17.20
CA HIS A 221 -16.58 10.48 15.78
C HIS A 221 -17.36 9.23 15.37
N SER A 222 -18.11 8.62 16.29
CA SER A 222 -18.91 7.42 16.03
C SER A 222 -20.10 7.74 15.13
N ASP A 223 -20.10 7.13 13.95
CA ASP A 223 -21.23 7.11 13.02
C ASP A 223 -21.88 5.71 12.93
N GLY A 224 -21.50 4.80 13.83
CA GLY A 224 -21.95 3.42 13.85
C GLY A 224 -21.21 2.50 12.87
N ARG A 225 -20.19 2.99 12.17
CA ARG A 225 -19.44 2.25 11.15
C ARG A 225 -17.98 2.04 11.54
N ALA A 226 -17.73 1.47 12.70
CA ALA A 226 -16.38 1.07 13.06
C ALA A 226 -15.89 -0.08 12.18
N PHE A 227 -14.61 -0.12 11.87
CA PHE A 227 -13.94 -1.24 11.23
C PHE A 227 -12.72 -1.68 12.03
N TRP A 228 -12.38 -2.97 11.95
CA TRP A 228 -11.27 -3.58 12.68
C TRP A 228 -10.45 -4.44 11.73
N VAL A 229 -9.25 -4.02 11.45
CA VAL A 229 -8.32 -4.72 10.54
C VAL A 229 -7.46 -5.67 11.34
N MET A 230 -7.37 -6.91 10.90
CA MET A 230 -6.52 -7.95 11.48
C MET A 230 -6.14 -9.00 10.44
N ASN A 231 -5.12 -9.80 10.70
CA ASN A 231 -4.81 -10.92 9.84
C ASN A 231 -5.71 -12.14 10.14
N ARG A 232 -5.72 -13.13 9.24
CA ARG A 232 -6.56 -14.32 9.36
C ARG A 232 -6.29 -15.10 10.64
N LYS A 233 -5.03 -15.24 11.06
CA LYS A 233 -4.65 -15.97 12.28
C LYS A 233 -5.18 -15.28 13.53
N THR A 234 -5.10 -13.95 13.58
CA THR A 234 -5.65 -13.15 14.67
C THR A 234 -7.16 -13.29 14.74
N HIS A 235 -7.86 -13.25 13.60
CA HIS A 235 -9.30 -13.44 13.55
C HIS A 235 -9.71 -14.85 14.04
N ILE A 236 -9.03 -15.90 13.63
CA ILE A 236 -9.29 -17.27 14.13
C ILE A 236 -9.07 -17.34 15.64
N LYS A 237 -8.01 -16.72 16.16
CA LYS A 237 -7.74 -16.67 17.60
C LYS A 237 -8.85 -15.91 18.36
N LEU A 238 -9.33 -14.82 17.79
CA LEU A 238 -10.47 -14.05 18.33
C LEU A 238 -11.73 -14.93 18.37
N MET A 239 -12.04 -15.65 17.30
CA MET A 239 -13.18 -16.59 17.27
C MET A 239 -13.05 -17.70 18.33
N THR A 240 -11.84 -18.26 18.52
CA THR A 240 -11.60 -19.26 19.55
C THR A 240 -11.88 -18.70 20.95
N LYS A 241 -11.42 -17.47 21.22
CA LYS A 241 -11.69 -16.78 22.48
C LYS A 241 -13.18 -16.41 22.63
N ALA A 242 -13.86 -16.12 21.53
CA ALA A 242 -15.30 -15.88 21.55
C ALA A 242 -16.11 -17.14 21.89
N LEU A 243 -15.68 -18.33 21.45
CA LEU A 243 -16.28 -19.61 21.87
C LEU A 243 -16.14 -19.86 23.38
N GLU A 244 -15.00 -19.50 23.98
CA GLU A 244 -14.78 -19.58 25.43
C GLU A 244 -15.70 -18.62 26.20
N PHE A 245 -16.08 -17.49 25.58
CA PHE A 245 -16.95 -16.48 26.18
C PHE A 245 -18.44 -16.86 26.04
N ASN A 246 -18.91 -17.03 24.80
CA ASN A 246 -20.28 -17.40 24.48
C ASN A 246 -20.38 -17.90 23.03
N ALA A 247 -21.10 -18.97 22.77
CA ALA A 247 -21.33 -19.49 21.42
C ALA A 247 -21.97 -18.45 20.46
N ALA A 248 -22.84 -17.59 20.96
CA ALA A 248 -23.43 -16.49 20.18
C ALA A 248 -22.39 -15.45 19.74
N ALA A 249 -21.41 -15.13 20.58
CA ALA A 249 -20.32 -14.22 20.27
C ALA A 249 -19.42 -14.80 19.16
N ALA A 250 -19.18 -16.12 19.18
CA ALA A 250 -18.43 -16.80 18.14
C ALA A 250 -19.15 -16.80 16.78
N LEU A 251 -20.48 -16.93 16.77
CA LEU A 251 -21.30 -16.80 15.55
C LEU A 251 -21.20 -15.40 14.96
N VAL A 252 -21.27 -14.37 15.80
CA VAL A 252 -21.13 -12.97 15.35
C VAL A 252 -19.77 -12.72 14.72
N ALA A 253 -18.69 -13.18 15.36
CA ALA A 253 -17.34 -13.01 14.83
C ALA A 253 -17.10 -13.84 13.54
N GLY A 254 -17.60 -15.07 13.49
CA GLY A 254 -17.32 -15.98 12.38
C GLY A 254 -18.23 -15.85 11.17
N MET A 255 -19.55 -15.68 11.38
CA MET A 255 -20.51 -15.64 10.26
C MET A 255 -20.74 -14.22 9.73
N ASN A 256 -20.74 -13.22 10.62
CA ASN A 256 -21.06 -11.85 10.25
C ASN A 256 -19.83 -10.93 10.12
N ASN A 257 -18.62 -11.46 10.33
CA ASN A 257 -17.38 -10.68 10.36
C ASN A 257 -17.50 -9.41 11.23
N THR A 258 -18.18 -9.52 12.36
CA THR A 258 -18.42 -8.39 13.26
C THR A 258 -17.68 -8.60 14.58
N MET A 259 -17.06 -7.55 15.10
CA MET A 259 -16.36 -7.61 16.38
C MET A 259 -17.35 -7.90 17.52
N PRO A 260 -17.15 -8.98 18.29
CA PRO A 260 -18.02 -9.30 19.40
C PRO A 260 -18.11 -8.16 20.42
N VAL A 261 -19.31 -7.92 20.95
CA VAL A 261 -19.68 -6.96 22.01
C VAL A 261 -19.61 -5.49 21.56
N ILE A 262 -18.45 -5.02 21.07
CA ILE A 262 -18.26 -3.60 20.67
C ILE A 262 -18.86 -3.29 19.30
N GLY A 263 -19.06 -4.30 18.46
CA GLY A 263 -19.51 -4.12 17.09
C GLY A 263 -18.41 -3.62 16.14
N GLY A 264 -18.81 -3.28 14.93
CA GLY A 264 -17.87 -2.91 13.85
C GLY A 264 -17.46 -4.11 12.99
N GLU A 265 -17.19 -3.85 11.72
CA GLU A 265 -16.91 -4.90 10.75
C GLU A 265 -15.44 -5.34 10.82
N ILE A 266 -15.20 -6.65 10.84
CA ILE A 266 -13.85 -7.21 10.81
C ILE A 266 -13.37 -7.28 9.36
N VAL A 267 -12.20 -6.73 9.09
CA VAL A 267 -11.56 -6.72 7.77
C VAL A 267 -10.30 -7.58 7.84
N GLU A 268 -10.32 -8.73 7.16
CA GLU A 268 -9.16 -9.60 7.11
C GLU A 268 -8.14 -9.14 6.08
N PHE A 269 -6.89 -9.00 6.50
CA PHE A 269 -5.73 -8.76 5.65
C PHE A 269 -4.89 -10.03 5.48
N GLU A 270 -4.00 -10.03 4.48
CA GLU A 270 -3.05 -11.12 4.23
C GLU A 270 -2.08 -11.26 5.41
N ASP A 271 -1.75 -12.51 5.80
CA ASP A 271 -0.94 -12.81 7.00
C ASP A 271 0.48 -12.20 6.96
N ASP A 272 1.04 -11.96 5.77
CA ASP A 272 2.35 -11.33 5.58
C ASP A 272 2.32 -9.80 5.70
N LYS A 273 1.13 -9.22 5.81
CA LYS A 273 0.91 -7.77 5.77
C LYS A 273 0.59 -7.14 7.12
N LEU A 274 0.07 -7.92 8.04
CA LEU A 274 -0.20 -7.53 9.43
C LEU A 274 0.42 -8.53 10.38
N ALA A 275 1.01 -8.06 11.47
CA ALA A 275 1.57 -8.95 12.48
C ALA A 275 0.47 -9.74 13.19
N ASP A 276 0.84 -10.90 13.72
CA ASP A 276 -0.06 -11.74 14.48
C ASP A 276 -0.47 -11.05 15.78
N ASN A 277 -1.73 -11.21 16.18
CA ASN A 277 -2.34 -10.65 17.39
C ASN A 277 -2.47 -9.12 17.39
N GLU A 278 -2.41 -8.48 16.23
CA GLU A 278 -2.65 -7.05 16.07
C GLU A 278 -4.06 -6.78 15.56
N ILE A 279 -4.68 -5.74 16.11
CA ILE A 279 -5.96 -5.18 15.68
C ILE A 279 -5.76 -3.70 15.51
N ILE A 280 -6.10 -3.17 14.34
CA ILE A 280 -6.04 -1.74 14.01
C ILE A 280 -7.41 -1.33 13.52
N GLY A 281 -7.96 -0.23 14.02
CA GLY A 281 -9.24 0.23 13.50
C GLY A 281 -9.79 1.44 14.23
N GLY A 282 -11.08 1.67 14.04
CA GLY A 282 -11.81 2.82 14.57
C GLY A 282 -12.88 3.30 13.60
N TYR A 283 -13.15 4.59 13.60
CA TYR A 283 -14.20 5.21 12.79
C TYR A 283 -13.61 5.76 11.48
N GLY A 284 -13.74 4.99 10.40
CA GLY A 284 -13.13 5.31 9.10
C GLY A 284 -13.69 6.55 8.42
N SER A 285 -14.91 6.98 8.77
CA SER A 285 -15.54 8.18 8.19
C SER A 285 -14.71 9.45 8.35
N VAL A 286 -13.84 9.51 9.36
CA VAL A 286 -12.94 10.64 9.61
C VAL A 286 -11.56 10.50 8.96
N TYR A 287 -11.33 9.44 8.19
CA TYR A 287 -10.19 9.37 7.28
C TYR A 287 -10.59 9.93 5.93
N LEU A 288 -9.91 10.98 5.49
CA LEU A 288 -10.13 11.57 4.19
C LEU A 288 -9.20 10.94 3.16
N LEU A 289 -9.78 10.33 2.13
CA LEU A 289 -9.06 9.87 0.95
C LEU A 289 -9.52 10.71 -0.24
N ALA A 290 -8.62 11.53 -0.79
CA ALA A 290 -8.91 12.33 -1.97
C ALA A 290 -8.48 11.59 -3.23
N GLU A 291 -9.38 11.46 -4.19
CA GLU A 291 -9.16 10.90 -5.52
C GLU A 291 -9.03 12.05 -6.53
N ARG A 292 -7.92 12.08 -7.29
CA ARG A 292 -7.67 13.10 -8.29
C ARG A 292 -7.70 12.52 -9.70
N GLY A 293 -8.73 12.84 -10.46
CA GLY A 293 -8.81 12.55 -11.90
C GLY A 293 -9.16 11.11 -12.28
N GLY A 294 -9.45 10.22 -11.31
CA GLY A 294 -9.79 8.83 -11.59
C GLY A 294 -8.62 7.95 -12.02
N ALA A 295 -8.88 6.66 -12.22
CA ALA A 295 -7.91 5.71 -12.76
C ALA A 295 -7.77 5.86 -14.27
N GLU A 296 -6.56 5.73 -14.78
CA GLU A 296 -6.25 5.78 -16.21
C GLU A 296 -5.50 4.52 -16.63
N ILE A 297 -5.95 3.86 -17.70
CA ILE A 297 -5.26 2.72 -18.29
C ILE A 297 -4.91 3.05 -19.75
N THR A 298 -3.64 2.88 -20.07
CA THR A 298 -3.11 3.11 -21.42
C THR A 298 -2.22 1.94 -21.85
N SER A 299 -2.12 1.70 -23.14
CA SER A 299 -1.25 0.67 -23.71
C SER A 299 -0.26 1.27 -24.71
N SER A 300 0.89 0.63 -24.87
CA SER A 300 1.91 0.99 -25.85
C SER A 300 2.64 -0.24 -26.35
N GLU A 301 2.75 -0.38 -27.67
CA GLU A 301 3.51 -1.43 -28.37
C GLU A 301 4.96 -1.02 -28.65
N HIS A 302 5.27 0.27 -28.52
CA HIS A 302 6.55 0.82 -28.94
C HIS A 302 7.64 0.79 -27.86
N VAL A 303 7.26 0.77 -26.58
CA VAL A 303 8.20 0.86 -25.46
C VAL A 303 9.12 -0.36 -25.37
N ARG A 304 8.61 -1.55 -25.74
CA ARG A 304 9.37 -2.82 -25.75
C ARG A 304 9.23 -3.55 -27.08
N PHE A 305 9.45 -2.81 -28.16
CA PHE A 305 9.33 -3.33 -29.51
C PHE A 305 10.32 -4.49 -29.81
N ILE A 306 11.56 -4.38 -29.32
CA ILE A 306 12.61 -5.40 -29.54
C ILE A 306 12.27 -6.71 -28.81
N GLU A 307 11.66 -6.62 -27.64
CA GLU A 307 11.24 -7.77 -26.84
C GLU A 307 9.90 -8.37 -27.31
N ASN A 308 9.30 -7.82 -28.36
CA ASN A 308 7.99 -8.22 -28.87
C ASN A 308 6.90 -8.23 -27.79
N GLN A 309 6.84 -7.13 -27.00
CA GLN A 309 5.91 -6.97 -25.87
C GLN A 309 5.07 -5.70 -26.01
N THR A 310 3.77 -5.83 -25.71
CA THR A 310 2.87 -4.69 -25.46
C THR A 310 2.84 -4.38 -23.98
N VAL A 311 3.00 -3.10 -23.63
CA VAL A 311 3.00 -2.62 -22.25
C VAL A 311 1.65 -1.99 -21.93
N TYR A 312 0.95 -2.52 -20.93
CA TYR A 312 -0.25 -1.92 -20.35
C TYR A 312 0.13 -1.18 -19.07
N LYS A 313 -0.24 0.10 -18.97
CA LYS A 313 0.00 0.95 -17.82
C LYS A 313 -1.33 1.33 -17.19
N GLY A 314 -1.47 1.09 -15.89
CA GLY A 314 -2.61 1.54 -15.09
C GLY A 314 -2.14 2.34 -13.90
N PHE A 315 -2.75 3.50 -13.67
CA PHE A 315 -2.46 4.32 -12.50
C PHE A 315 -3.69 5.12 -12.07
N ALA A 316 -3.69 5.47 -10.80
CA ALA A 316 -4.63 6.40 -10.21
C ALA A 316 -3.89 7.38 -9.29
N ARG A 317 -4.52 8.49 -8.97
CA ARG A 317 -3.91 9.49 -8.08
C ARG A 317 -4.74 9.64 -6.84
N TYR A 318 -4.09 9.36 -5.71
CA TYR A 318 -4.70 9.46 -4.39
C TYR A 318 -3.78 10.23 -3.45
N ASP A 319 -4.40 10.85 -2.47
CA ASP A 319 -3.75 11.36 -1.29
C ASP A 319 -4.76 11.28 -0.13
N GLY A 320 -4.28 11.29 1.10
CA GLY A 320 -5.19 11.17 2.23
C GLY A 320 -4.51 11.30 3.57
N THR A 321 -5.32 11.56 4.56
CA THR A 321 -4.86 11.67 5.95
C THR A 321 -6.01 11.38 6.91
N PRO A 322 -5.75 10.81 8.10
CA PRO A 322 -6.72 10.79 9.18
C PRO A 322 -6.91 12.22 9.71
N VAL A 323 -8.11 12.77 9.47
CA VAL A 323 -8.46 14.14 9.93
C VAL A 323 -8.42 14.23 11.45
N PHE A 324 -8.98 13.23 12.10
CA PHE A 324 -8.97 13.09 13.56
C PHE A 324 -8.34 11.75 13.92
N GLY A 325 -7.05 11.77 14.29
CA GLY A 325 -6.32 10.57 14.67
C GLY A 325 -6.89 9.87 15.91
N GLU A 326 -7.49 10.62 16.82
CA GLU A 326 -8.13 10.10 18.06
C GLU A 326 -9.29 9.13 17.81
N ALA A 327 -9.84 9.10 16.60
CA ALA A 327 -10.88 8.17 16.20
C ALA A 327 -10.37 6.74 15.93
N PHE A 328 -9.06 6.54 15.96
CA PHE A 328 -8.42 5.26 15.66
C PHE A 328 -7.65 4.72 16.85
N VAL A 329 -7.51 3.41 16.91
CA VAL A 329 -6.77 2.69 17.94
C VAL A 329 -6.06 1.50 17.36
N ALA A 330 -4.93 1.14 17.92
CA ALA A 330 -4.18 -0.05 17.56
C ALA A 330 -3.78 -0.82 18.83
N VAL A 331 -3.95 -2.13 18.82
CA VAL A 331 -3.64 -3.00 19.95
C VAL A 331 -2.93 -4.26 19.50
N ASN A 332 -1.93 -4.69 20.26
CA ASN A 332 -1.39 -6.04 20.21
C ASN A 332 -1.69 -6.73 21.54
N PHE A 333 -2.30 -7.90 21.49
CA PHE A 333 -2.73 -8.65 22.66
C PHE A 333 -1.84 -9.84 23.03
N ALA A 334 -0.64 -9.92 22.46
CA ALA A 334 0.38 -10.94 22.79
C ALA A 334 1.63 -10.35 23.46
N ASN A 335 1.51 -9.19 24.11
CA ASN A 335 2.59 -8.51 24.82
C ASN A 335 3.77 -8.11 23.90
N THR A 336 3.53 -7.91 22.62
CA THR A 336 4.51 -7.38 21.66
C THR A 336 4.12 -5.96 21.26
N ASN A 337 5.10 -5.18 20.84
CA ASN A 337 4.83 -3.82 20.36
C ASN A 337 4.03 -3.91 19.07
N VAL A 338 3.08 -3.00 18.91
CA VAL A 338 2.32 -2.87 17.66
C VAL A 338 3.24 -2.41 16.54
N THR A 339 3.04 -2.95 15.35
CA THR A 339 3.79 -2.56 14.14
C THR A 339 3.33 -1.17 13.70
N THR A 340 4.21 -0.18 13.82
CA THR A 340 3.88 1.22 13.49
C THR A 340 4.30 1.67 12.10
N SER A 341 5.18 0.92 11.45
CA SER A 341 5.69 1.22 10.11
C SER A 341 5.87 -0.03 9.28
N ARG A 342 5.79 0.11 7.98
CA ARG A 342 6.07 -0.95 7.01
C ARG A 342 6.84 -0.43 5.82
N GLU A 343 7.63 -1.33 5.22
CA GLU A 343 8.30 -1.05 3.96
C GLU A 343 7.31 -1.14 2.80
N PHE A 344 7.31 -0.12 1.98
CA PHE A 344 6.60 -0.08 0.71
C PHE A 344 7.52 -0.49 -0.44
N PRO A 345 6.96 -1.02 -1.55
CA PRO A 345 7.75 -1.28 -2.74
C PRO A 345 8.49 -0.02 -3.19
N ILE A 346 9.78 -0.17 -3.50
CA ILE A 346 10.64 0.94 -3.90
C ILE A 346 10.23 1.41 -5.31
N ASP A 347 10.13 2.71 -5.49
CA ASP A 347 9.97 3.36 -6.79
C ASP A 347 11.32 3.41 -7.52
N TYR A 348 11.73 2.27 -8.10
CA TYR A 348 13.04 2.16 -8.76
C TYR A 348 13.21 3.13 -9.95
N ALA A 349 12.11 3.49 -10.62
CA ALA A 349 12.17 4.34 -11.80
C ALA A 349 12.54 5.79 -11.48
N ASN A 350 12.17 6.26 -10.27
CA ASN A 350 12.35 7.63 -9.81
C ASN A 350 13.26 7.72 -8.57
N THR A 351 13.92 6.63 -8.20
CA THR A 351 14.88 6.58 -7.10
C THR A 351 16.28 6.59 -7.67
N GLU A 352 17.09 7.54 -7.21
CA GLU A 352 18.52 7.58 -7.58
C GLU A 352 19.25 6.38 -7.00
N LEU A 353 20.25 5.90 -7.76
CA LEU A 353 21.10 4.81 -7.31
C LEU A 353 21.91 5.27 -6.09
N GLY A 354 21.73 4.59 -4.98
CA GLY A 354 22.51 4.85 -3.77
C GLY A 354 24.00 4.53 -3.96
N VAL A 355 24.85 5.13 -3.14
CA VAL A 355 26.30 4.97 -3.22
C VAL A 355 26.79 4.07 -2.11
N LEU A 356 27.64 3.07 -2.46
CA LEU A 356 28.39 2.25 -1.53
C LEU A 356 29.84 2.75 -1.44
N GLY A 357 30.34 2.91 -0.25
CA GLY A 357 31.78 3.04 -0.02
C GLY A 357 32.44 1.67 -0.16
N VAL A 358 33.35 1.49 -1.14
CA VAL A 358 34.05 0.23 -1.36
C VAL A 358 35.55 0.45 -1.32
N THR A 359 36.22 -0.22 -0.40
CA THR A 359 37.69 -0.21 -0.28
C THR A 359 38.24 -1.61 -0.53
N ALA A 360 39.39 -1.68 -1.20
CA ALA A 360 40.06 -2.93 -1.52
C ALA A 360 41.37 -3.05 -0.72
N ALA A 361 41.63 -4.26 -0.24
CA ALA A 361 42.88 -4.62 0.41
C ALA A 361 43.37 -5.97 -0.13
N ALA A 362 44.71 -6.24 0.04
CA ALA A 362 45.25 -7.54 -0.30
C ALA A 362 44.60 -8.65 0.54
N GLY A 363 44.18 -9.71 -0.14
CA GLY A 363 43.54 -10.86 0.50
C GLY A 363 44.53 -11.77 1.26
N SER A 364 44.03 -12.84 1.85
CA SER A 364 44.86 -13.84 2.52
C SER A 364 45.51 -14.84 1.54
N ALA A 365 44.89 -15.09 0.41
CA ALA A 365 45.46 -15.96 -0.64
C ALA A 365 46.25 -15.15 -1.68
N SER A 366 47.29 -15.76 -2.30
CA SER A 366 48.03 -15.13 -3.41
C SER A 366 47.10 -14.80 -4.57
N GLY A 367 47.18 -13.61 -5.14
CA GLY A 367 46.31 -13.11 -6.18
C GLY A 367 44.93 -12.66 -5.73
N ALA A 368 44.62 -12.74 -4.45
CA ALA A 368 43.30 -12.38 -3.94
C ALA A 368 43.22 -10.95 -3.41
N THR A 369 42.08 -10.32 -3.61
CA THR A 369 41.67 -9.03 -3.07
C THR A 369 40.47 -9.25 -2.13
N VAL A 370 40.43 -8.55 -1.01
CA VAL A 370 39.26 -8.49 -0.12
C VAL A 370 38.66 -7.10 -0.18
N LEU A 371 37.32 -7.02 -0.21
CA LEU A 371 36.58 -5.77 -0.25
C LEU A 371 35.89 -5.49 1.08
N THR A 372 36.06 -4.28 1.60
CA THR A 372 35.27 -3.76 2.70
C THR A 372 34.23 -2.79 2.16
N VAL A 373 32.95 -3.05 2.46
CA VAL A 373 31.81 -2.25 1.99
C VAL A 373 31.23 -1.48 3.16
N THR A 374 31.02 -0.20 2.97
CA THR A 374 30.35 0.71 3.91
C THR A 374 29.15 1.36 3.29
N GLY A 375 28.15 1.77 4.10
CA GLY A 375 26.91 2.38 3.62
C GLY A 375 25.87 1.39 3.12
N ALA A 376 26.10 0.08 3.27
CA ALA A 376 25.07 -0.93 3.03
C ALA A 376 24.03 -0.94 4.17
N GLU A 377 22.80 -1.37 3.83
CA GLU A 377 21.74 -1.56 4.83
C GLU A 377 22.08 -2.71 5.79
N THR A 378 21.58 -2.63 7.00
CA THR A 378 21.91 -3.60 8.06
C THR A 378 21.12 -4.90 7.98
N SER A 379 19.99 -4.91 7.27
CA SER A 379 19.12 -6.08 7.12
C SER A 379 18.31 -6.05 5.83
N GLY A 380 17.83 -7.21 5.38
CA GLY A 380 16.94 -7.34 4.23
C GLY A 380 17.61 -7.21 2.86
N THR A 381 18.92 -6.97 2.80
CA THR A 381 19.66 -6.78 1.55
C THR A 381 20.78 -7.82 1.37
N THR A 382 21.30 -7.94 0.16
CA THR A 382 22.43 -8.80 -0.18
C THR A 382 23.46 -8.06 -1.00
N LEU A 383 24.74 -8.28 -0.70
CA LEU A 383 25.84 -7.73 -1.48
C LEU A 383 26.30 -8.73 -2.55
N LYS A 384 26.53 -8.22 -3.75
CA LYS A 384 27.14 -8.98 -4.84
C LYS A 384 28.21 -8.15 -5.55
N TYR A 385 29.18 -8.82 -6.19
CA TYR A 385 30.23 -8.19 -6.94
C TYR A 385 30.38 -8.80 -8.35
N ALA A 386 30.93 -8.03 -9.26
CA ALA A 386 31.40 -8.48 -10.55
C ALA A 386 32.75 -7.84 -10.88
N ILE A 387 33.65 -8.61 -11.51
CA ILE A 387 34.91 -8.09 -12.01
C ILE A 387 34.65 -7.37 -13.33
N GLY A 388 35.07 -6.12 -13.41
CA GLY A 388 34.88 -5.24 -14.55
C GLY A 388 34.15 -3.96 -14.17
N ASP A 389 34.27 -2.95 -14.99
CA ASP A 389 33.52 -1.71 -14.88
C ASP A 389 32.13 -1.92 -15.47
N ARG A 390 31.12 -2.02 -14.59
CA ARG A 390 29.73 -2.20 -15.00
C ARG A 390 28.90 -0.99 -14.57
N THR A 391 28.08 -0.50 -15.49
CA THR A 391 27.08 0.54 -15.21
C THR A 391 25.79 -0.14 -14.82
N VAL A 392 25.25 0.24 -13.67
CA VAL A 392 23.97 -0.24 -13.15
C VAL A 392 23.09 0.93 -12.75
N LYS A 393 21.79 0.72 -12.79
CA LYS A 393 20.78 1.70 -12.34
C LYS A 393 19.98 1.11 -11.18
N CYS A 394 19.34 1.97 -10.42
CA CYS A 394 18.39 1.54 -9.41
C CYS A 394 17.28 0.69 -10.06
N GLY A 395 16.98 -0.47 -9.48
CA GLY A 395 15.98 -1.42 -10.00
C GLY A 395 16.48 -2.43 -11.02
N ASP A 396 17.73 -2.37 -11.47
CA ASP A 396 18.29 -3.35 -12.40
C ASP A 396 18.34 -4.75 -11.78
N LYS A 397 18.00 -5.77 -12.56
CA LYS A 397 18.29 -7.17 -12.23
C LYS A 397 19.67 -7.51 -12.79
N VAL A 398 20.56 -7.94 -11.91
CA VAL A 398 21.95 -8.23 -12.30
C VAL A 398 22.16 -9.70 -12.54
N THR A 399 22.88 -10.02 -13.62
CA THR A 399 23.34 -11.37 -13.98
C THR A 399 24.86 -11.40 -14.03
N GLY A 400 25.45 -12.54 -13.68
CA GLY A 400 26.92 -12.69 -13.66
C GLY A 400 27.60 -11.92 -12.53
N TYR A 401 26.91 -11.76 -11.40
CA TYR A 401 27.47 -11.26 -10.15
C TYR A 401 27.57 -12.40 -9.14
N SER A 402 28.66 -12.42 -8.36
CA SER A 402 28.90 -13.39 -7.31
C SER A 402 28.55 -12.80 -5.94
N ALA A 403 28.19 -13.64 -4.98
CA ALA A 403 27.90 -13.19 -3.62
C ALA A 403 29.15 -12.58 -2.97
N LEU A 404 28.94 -11.50 -2.20
CA LEU A 404 29.99 -10.80 -1.47
C LEU A 404 29.66 -10.76 0.02
N VAL A 405 30.60 -11.20 0.84
CA VAL A 405 30.60 -10.94 2.28
C VAL A 405 31.71 -9.94 2.56
N SER A 406 31.35 -8.75 3.02
CA SER A 406 32.29 -7.65 3.30
C SER A 406 33.38 -8.09 4.28
N GLY A 407 34.62 -7.80 3.95
CA GLY A 407 35.79 -8.11 4.78
C GLY A 407 36.28 -9.57 4.71
N THR A 408 35.57 -10.49 4.03
CA THR A 408 35.94 -11.93 4.03
C THR A 408 36.06 -12.57 2.67
N THR A 409 35.24 -12.18 1.69
CA THR A 409 35.24 -12.82 0.36
C THR A 409 36.56 -12.57 -0.37
N GLN A 410 37.28 -13.65 -0.74
CA GLN A 410 38.50 -13.60 -1.51
C GLN A 410 38.18 -13.52 -3.00
N ILE A 411 38.56 -12.45 -3.66
CA ILE A 411 38.27 -12.17 -5.06
C ILE A 411 39.57 -12.23 -5.86
N THR A 412 39.69 -13.18 -6.77
CA THR A 412 40.83 -13.27 -7.65
C THR A 412 40.66 -12.34 -8.84
N ALA A 413 41.42 -11.26 -8.89
CA ALA A 413 41.38 -10.26 -9.95
C ALA A 413 42.78 -9.68 -10.20
N ALA A 414 43.11 -9.36 -11.44
CA ALA A 414 44.39 -8.69 -11.76
C ALA A 414 44.44 -7.29 -11.10
N ALA A 415 45.65 -6.88 -10.72
CA ALA A 415 45.87 -5.57 -10.09
C ALA A 415 45.33 -4.43 -10.95
N GLY A 416 44.65 -3.48 -10.31
CA GLY A 416 44.02 -2.33 -10.95
C GLY A 416 42.74 -2.64 -11.72
N LYS A 417 42.30 -3.90 -11.82
CA LYS A 417 41.03 -4.25 -12.47
C LYS A 417 39.87 -3.73 -11.64
N THR A 418 38.95 -3.02 -12.27
CA THR A 418 37.76 -2.52 -11.56
C THR A 418 36.89 -3.67 -11.09
N ILE A 419 36.39 -3.57 -9.85
CA ILE A 419 35.38 -4.45 -9.30
C ILE A 419 34.16 -3.58 -8.99
N THR A 420 33.02 -3.96 -9.56
CA THR A 420 31.74 -3.32 -9.30
C THR A 420 31.00 -4.10 -8.22
N VAL A 421 30.59 -3.43 -7.15
CA VAL A 421 29.80 -3.98 -6.03
C VAL A 421 28.41 -3.40 -6.08
N VAL A 422 27.41 -4.23 -5.87
CA VAL A 422 26.00 -3.84 -5.82
C VAL A 422 25.35 -4.38 -4.56
N GLU A 423 24.45 -3.61 -4.01
CA GLU A 423 23.52 -4.00 -2.96
C GLU A 423 22.16 -4.27 -3.61
N LEU A 424 21.60 -5.42 -3.31
CA LEU A 424 20.30 -5.86 -3.82
C LEU A 424 19.30 -5.94 -2.68
N ASP A 425 18.10 -5.51 -2.94
CA ASP A 425 16.96 -5.68 -2.03
C ASP A 425 16.42 -7.12 -2.01
N GLY A 426 15.36 -7.36 -1.22
CA GLY A 426 14.68 -8.66 -1.12
C GLY A 426 14.06 -9.15 -2.45
N SER A 427 13.90 -8.28 -3.44
CA SER A 427 13.43 -8.59 -4.81
C SER A 427 14.57 -8.84 -5.80
N ASN A 428 15.82 -8.92 -5.33
CA ASN A 428 17.03 -9.03 -6.13
C ASN A 428 17.22 -7.89 -7.15
N ARG A 429 16.84 -6.67 -6.79
CA ARG A 429 17.07 -5.47 -7.60
C ARG A 429 18.13 -4.58 -6.97
N VAL A 430 18.92 -3.92 -7.79
CA VAL A 430 19.98 -3.01 -7.36
C VAL A 430 19.37 -1.78 -6.69
N ILE A 431 19.85 -1.47 -5.49
CA ILE A 431 19.46 -0.25 -4.74
C ILE A 431 20.66 0.68 -4.52
N LYS A 432 21.86 0.13 -4.34
CA LYS A 432 23.10 0.89 -4.21
C LYS A 432 24.22 0.24 -5.00
N ALA A 433 25.20 1.01 -5.40
CA ALA A 433 26.41 0.49 -6.06
C ALA A 433 27.67 1.27 -5.69
N GLY A 434 28.80 0.61 -5.80
CA GLY A 434 30.12 1.18 -5.60
C GLY A 434 31.17 0.47 -6.46
N LYS A 435 32.29 1.12 -6.68
CA LYS A 435 33.39 0.57 -7.50
C LYS A 435 34.72 0.79 -6.80
N THR A 436 35.65 -0.15 -7.00
CA THR A 436 37.03 -0.01 -6.53
C THR A 436 37.98 -0.77 -7.47
N ALA A 437 39.26 -0.47 -7.41
CA ALA A 437 40.28 -1.21 -8.13
C ALA A 437 40.78 -2.40 -7.28
N ALA A 438 41.01 -3.54 -7.92
CA ALA A 438 41.56 -4.73 -7.27
C ALA A 438 42.98 -4.49 -6.75
N VAL A 439 43.25 -4.93 -5.52
CA VAL A 439 44.56 -4.91 -4.86
C VAL A 439 44.91 -6.35 -4.44
N PRO A 440 45.39 -7.19 -5.40
CA PRO A 440 45.68 -8.58 -5.10
C PRO A 440 46.91 -8.70 -4.24
N ARG A 441 46.94 -9.75 -3.41
CA ARG A 441 48.13 -10.12 -2.67
C ARG A 441 49.20 -10.60 -3.65
N THR A 442 50.38 -10.04 -3.57
CA THR A 442 51.58 -10.51 -4.29
C THR A 442 52.04 -11.88 -3.81
#